data_f5612bfe276a58a4d3487c2a144ed0e0
#
_entry.id   f5612bfe276a58a4d3487c2a144ed0e0
#
_cell.length_a   1.000
_cell.length_b   1.000
_cell.length_c   1.000
_cell.angle_alpha   90.00
_cell.angle_beta   90.00
_cell.angle_gamma   90.00
#
_symmetry.space_group_name_H-M   'P 1'
#
loop_
_entity.id
_entity.type
_entity.pdbx_description
1 polymer ?
#
loop_
_entity_poly.entity_id
_entity_poly.type
_entity_poly.pdbx_seq_one_letter_code
_entity_poly.pdbx_strand_id
1 'polypeptide(L)'
;MTSSQPASESSTSRPGHPDGSGSGPVGAPLLAIERLHVEVDGTSIVRDVSVSLARGERLALVGESGSGKTVTALSILRLFEASGARTRGAIRFEDEDVLAMGESRVRALRGARVGMIFQEPMTALNPLKTIGAQIAEVLSRHLGLRGDGLRSRVRELLEQVRLPQPDRVMRAMPHQLSGGQRQRAMIAMAIACNPSLLIADEPTTALDAGLRKTIMDLLVELQKRLGMSLLLITHDLPVVRRYADRVAVMRDGQIVESGPTESIFAGPRDGYTRTLLEARQVGPMIEAPERGGEERLSCKGLSVMVGKRRWLGEDTRSEILKGVDLALDAGQTLGVVGESGSGKTALALALLQLTEGASGAVWLDG
;
A
#
# COMPACT_ATOMS: atom_id res chain seq x y z
N MET A 1 27.11 -9.85 85.86
CA MET A 1 27.27 -11.28 85.49
C MET A 1 26.15 -11.63 84.58
N THR A 2 26.45 -12.20 83.42
CA THR A 2 25.61 -12.82 82.43
C THR A 2 24.74 -11.88 81.59
N SER A 3 25.28 -11.61 80.42
CA SER A 3 24.68 -11.04 79.21
C SER A 3 23.77 -12.07 78.54
N SER A 4 22.67 -11.60 78.01
CA SER A 4 21.86 -12.38 77.06
C SER A 4 21.63 -11.53 75.83
N GLN A 5 22.12 -11.99 74.69
CA GLN A 5 21.80 -11.52 73.35
C GLN A 5 20.42 -11.97 72.95
N PRO A 6 19.70 -11.20 72.13
CA PRO A 6 18.61 -11.71 71.30
C PRO A 6 19.04 -11.87 69.83
N ALA A 7 18.41 -12.86 69.26
CA ALA A 7 18.62 -13.42 67.91
C ALA A 7 18.29 -12.46 66.77
N SER A 8 19.08 -12.60 65.69
CA SER A 8 18.88 -11.99 64.39
C SER A 8 17.78 -12.65 63.57
N GLU A 9 16.77 -11.93 63.15
CA GLU A 9 15.80 -12.37 62.16
C GLU A 9 16.40 -12.24 60.76
N SER A 10 16.43 -13.35 60.03
CA SER A 10 16.83 -13.46 58.63
C SER A 10 15.69 -13.03 57.73
N SER A 11 15.86 -11.91 57.05
CA SER A 11 14.99 -11.50 55.95
C SER A 11 15.35 -12.28 54.66
N THR A 12 14.43 -13.15 54.22
CA THR A 12 14.47 -13.80 52.95
C THR A 12 14.13 -12.81 51.83
N SER A 13 15.13 -12.42 51.08
CA SER A 13 14.99 -11.68 49.83
C SER A 13 14.39 -12.58 48.73
N ARG A 14 13.24 -12.16 48.15
CA ARG A 14 12.65 -12.73 46.95
C ARG A 14 13.54 -12.42 45.73
N PRO A 15 13.73 -13.37 44.81
CA PRO A 15 14.45 -13.11 43.57
C PRO A 15 13.62 -12.19 42.66
N GLY A 16 14.20 -11.06 42.25
CA GLY A 16 13.63 -10.16 41.25
C GLY A 16 13.57 -10.84 39.89
N HIS A 17 12.44 -10.65 39.21
CA HIS A 17 12.32 -10.95 37.80
C HIS A 17 13.30 -10.10 36.97
N PRO A 18 13.98 -10.67 35.99
CA PRO A 18 14.74 -9.85 35.04
C PRO A 18 13.76 -9.28 34.02
N ASP A 19 13.47 -7.98 34.16
CA ASP A 19 12.86 -7.19 33.08
C ASP A 19 13.87 -7.09 31.92
N GLY A 20 13.68 -7.97 30.94
CA GLY A 20 14.42 -7.95 29.67
C GLY A 20 13.92 -6.84 28.75
N SER A 21 14.10 -5.58 29.11
CA SER A 21 13.95 -4.46 28.18
C SER A 21 15.32 -3.99 27.71
N GLY A 22 15.81 -4.62 26.66
CA GLY A 22 16.91 -4.11 25.85
C GLY A 22 16.43 -2.92 25.00
N SER A 23 16.16 -1.77 25.63
CA SER A 23 15.94 -0.50 24.94
C SER A 23 17.27 0.26 24.92
N GLY A 24 17.94 0.28 23.75
CA GLY A 24 18.89 1.35 23.46
C GLY A 24 18.18 2.72 23.58
N PRO A 25 18.90 3.86 23.63
CA PRO A 25 18.29 5.17 23.82
C PRO A 25 17.31 5.45 22.69
N VAL A 26 16.02 5.33 22.99
CA VAL A 26 14.94 5.64 22.06
C VAL A 26 14.88 7.16 21.98
N GLY A 27 15.47 7.73 20.90
CA GLY A 27 15.25 9.13 20.56
C GLY A 27 13.75 9.40 20.40
N ALA A 28 13.32 10.65 20.54
CA ALA A 28 11.93 11.04 20.34
C ALA A 28 11.38 10.47 19.00
N PRO A 29 10.15 9.94 19.00
CA PRO A 29 9.56 9.37 17.78
C PRO A 29 9.43 10.44 16.69
N LEU A 30 9.56 10.05 15.42
CA LEU A 30 9.30 10.97 14.30
C LEU A 30 7.84 11.39 14.24
N LEU A 31 6.94 10.43 14.48
CA LEU A 31 5.50 10.63 14.53
C LEU A 31 4.95 9.99 15.81
N ALA A 32 4.14 10.72 16.55
CA ALA A 32 3.35 10.20 17.66
C ALA A 32 1.89 10.62 17.50
N ILE A 33 0.99 9.66 17.50
CA ILE A 33 -0.45 9.87 17.55
C ILE A 33 -0.89 9.47 18.95
N GLU A 34 -1.60 10.36 19.65
CA GLU A 34 -2.03 10.18 21.03
C GLU A 34 -3.53 10.39 21.13
N ARG A 35 -4.24 9.33 21.50
CA ARG A 35 -5.69 9.32 21.72
C ARG A 35 -6.47 10.02 20.61
N LEU A 36 -6.14 9.70 19.36
CA LEU A 36 -6.79 10.26 18.18
C LEU A 36 -8.25 9.78 18.09
N HIS A 37 -9.15 10.74 17.99
CA HIS A 37 -10.55 10.52 17.67
C HIS A 37 -10.89 11.31 16.41
N VAL A 38 -11.56 10.64 15.46
CA VAL A 38 -12.07 11.29 14.25
C VAL A 38 -13.52 10.92 14.05
N GLU A 39 -14.35 11.96 13.94
CA GLU A 39 -15.79 11.86 13.71
C GLU A 39 -16.12 12.53 12.38
N VAL A 40 -16.90 11.86 11.55
CA VAL A 40 -17.40 12.36 10.25
C VAL A 40 -18.91 12.21 10.24
N ASP A 41 -19.64 13.29 10.01
CA ASP A 41 -21.11 13.32 9.98
C ASP A 41 -21.77 12.65 11.21
N GLY A 42 -21.20 12.90 12.40
CA GLY A 42 -21.69 12.33 13.66
C GLY A 42 -21.28 10.86 13.90
N THR A 43 -20.60 10.23 12.95
CA THR A 43 -20.12 8.85 13.07
C THR A 43 -18.65 8.84 13.50
N SER A 44 -18.33 8.17 14.61
CA SER A 44 -16.96 8.01 15.09
C SER A 44 -16.24 6.91 14.30
N ILE A 45 -15.30 7.32 13.44
CA ILE A 45 -14.52 6.42 12.57
C ILE A 45 -13.21 5.99 13.24
N VAL A 46 -12.55 6.90 13.97
CA VAL A 46 -11.34 6.61 14.73
C VAL A 46 -11.61 6.89 16.20
N ARG A 47 -11.24 5.94 17.06
CA ARG A 47 -11.60 5.94 18.49
C ARG A 47 -10.38 5.62 19.33
N ASP A 48 -9.83 6.63 20.02
CA ASP A 48 -8.70 6.48 20.97
C ASP A 48 -7.45 5.80 20.38
N VAL A 49 -7.12 6.11 19.11
CA VAL A 49 -5.95 5.55 18.47
C VAL A 49 -4.67 6.21 18.98
N SER A 50 -3.77 5.38 19.52
CA SER A 50 -2.43 5.81 19.95
C SER A 50 -1.38 4.92 19.28
N VAL A 51 -0.45 5.53 18.54
CA VAL A 51 0.64 4.83 17.86
C VAL A 51 1.80 5.79 17.61
N SER A 52 3.02 5.27 17.68
CA SER A 52 4.23 6.02 17.38
C SER A 52 5.04 5.36 16.28
N LEU A 53 5.82 6.15 15.55
CA LEU A 53 6.75 5.71 14.51
C LEU A 53 8.11 6.36 14.77
N ALA A 54 9.13 5.53 14.94
CA ALA A 54 10.50 5.99 15.14
C ALA A 54 11.14 6.46 13.81
N ARG A 55 12.24 7.19 13.88
CA ARG A 55 13.00 7.59 12.68
C ARG A 55 13.59 6.36 12.00
N GLY A 56 13.40 6.26 10.67
CA GLY A 56 13.88 5.14 9.86
C GLY A 56 13.09 3.85 10.03
N GLU A 57 12.07 3.81 10.90
CA GLU A 57 11.21 2.65 11.12
C GLU A 57 10.19 2.48 9.99
N ARG A 58 9.81 1.22 9.75
CA ARG A 58 8.69 0.82 8.87
C ARG A 58 7.58 0.25 9.72
N LEU A 59 6.55 1.03 9.96
CA LEU A 59 5.36 0.64 10.69
C LEU A 59 4.24 0.27 9.70
N ALA A 60 3.65 -0.91 9.86
CA ALA A 60 2.43 -1.27 9.14
C ALA A 60 1.18 -1.03 10.01
N LEU A 61 0.18 -0.40 9.42
CA LEU A 61 -1.17 -0.29 9.98
C LEU A 61 -2.08 -1.23 9.19
N VAL A 62 -2.58 -2.29 9.83
CA VAL A 62 -3.35 -3.37 9.19
C VAL A 62 -4.74 -3.51 9.78
N GLY A 63 -5.66 -4.13 9.04
CA GLY A 63 -7.04 -4.40 9.46
C GLY A 63 -7.97 -4.49 8.24
N GLU A 64 -9.23 -4.84 8.46
CA GLU A 64 -10.24 -4.91 7.41
C GLU A 64 -10.55 -3.55 6.77
N SER A 65 -11.21 -3.58 5.61
CA SER A 65 -11.72 -2.36 4.97
C SER A 65 -12.70 -1.67 5.92
N GLY A 66 -12.60 -0.35 6.02
CA GLY A 66 -13.45 0.42 6.94
C GLY A 66 -12.97 0.49 8.38
N SER A 67 -11.87 -0.17 8.78
CA SER A 67 -11.36 -0.11 10.16
C SER A 67 -10.77 1.25 10.59
N GLY A 68 -10.69 2.25 9.69
CA GLY A 68 -10.22 3.60 10.00
C GLY A 68 -8.76 3.91 9.63
N LYS A 69 -8.02 2.98 9.01
CA LYS A 69 -6.59 3.13 8.65
C LYS A 69 -6.30 4.36 7.79
N THR A 70 -6.98 4.48 6.66
CA THR A 70 -6.84 5.62 5.74
C THR A 70 -7.23 6.93 6.42
N VAL A 71 -8.28 6.93 7.24
CA VAL A 71 -8.72 8.10 8.00
C VAL A 71 -7.63 8.54 9.00
N THR A 72 -7.03 7.59 9.71
CA THR A 72 -5.90 7.84 10.61
C THR A 72 -4.73 8.48 9.87
N ALA A 73 -4.35 7.93 8.70
CA ALA A 73 -3.27 8.46 7.88
C ALA A 73 -3.55 9.87 7.33
N LEU A 74 -4.75 10.10 6.82
CA LEU A 74 -5.15 11.40 6.29
C LEU A 74 -5.24 12.46 7.39
N SER A 75 -5.52 12.06 8.65
CA SER A 75 -5.51 12.96 9.80
C SER A 75 -4.11 13.51 10.10
N ILE A 76 -3.03 12.74 9.84
CA ILE A 76 -1.65 13.21 9.98
C ILE A 76 -1.39 14.42 9.06
N LEU A 77 -2.04 14.46 7.91
CA LEU A 77 -1.94 15.55 6.94
C LEU A 77 -3.10 16.55 7.03
N ARG A 78 -4.02 16.39 7.97
CA ARG A 78 -5.24 17.20 8.12
C ARG A 78 -6.05 17.33 6.81
N LEU A 79 -6.11 16.26 6.02
CA LEU A 79 -6.81 16.25 4.73
C LEU A 79 -8.33 16.02 4.89
N PHE A 80 -8.79 15.62 6.08
CA PHE A 80 -10.21 15.41 6.37
C PHE A 80 -10.96 16.66 6.87
N GLU A 81 -10.26 17.70 7.30
CA GLU A 81 -10.89 18.91 7.85
C GLU A 81 -11.84 19.60 6.85
N ALA A 82 -11.52 19.51 5.55
CA ALA A 82 -12.35 20.08 4.48
C ALA A 82 -13.73 19.39 4.32
N SER A 83 -13.89 18.17 4.86
CA SER A 83 -15.13 17.38 4.77
C SER A 83 -16.01 17.47 6.03
N GLY A 84 -15.79 18.44 6.91
CA GLY A 84 -16.59 18.60 8.14
C GLY A 84 -16.21 17.62 9.26
N ALA A 85 -15.12 16.90 9.12
CA ALA A 85 -14.64 15.98 10.15
C ALA A 85 -14.17 16.73 11.41
N ARG A 86 -14.48 16.17 12.57
CA ARG A 86 -13.99 16.63 13.88
C ARG A 86 -12.88 15.73 14.35
N THR A 87 -11.68 16.30 14.52
CA THR A 87 -10.51 15.58 15.01
C THR A 87 -10.17 16.04 16.43
N ARG A 88 -9.93 15.08 17.33
CA ARG A 88 -9.49 15.32 18.74
C ARG A 88 -8.32 14.41 19.06
N GLY A 89 -7.54 14.75 20.10
CA GLY A 89 -6.29 14.07 20.49
C GLY A 89 -5.09 14.91 20.12
N ALA A 90 -3.93 14.30 19.94
CA ALA A 90 -2.72 14.98 19.48
C ALA A 90 -2.03 14.18 18.37
N ILE A 91 -1.46 14.88 17.40
CA ILE A 91 -0.60 14.32 16.36
C ILE A 91 0.69 15.12 16.38
N ARG A 92 1.76 14.53 16.88
CA ARG A 92 3.08 15.15 16.93
C ARG A 92 3.95 14.62 15.79
N PHE A 93 4.48 15.52 14.99
CA PHE A 93 5.46 15.22 13.96
C PHE A 93 6.71 16.03 14.20
N GLU A 94 7.85 15.36 14.46
CA GLU A 94 9.11 16.01 14.86
C GLU A 94 8.91 17.00 16.03
N ASP A 95 8.19 16.54 17.08
CA ASP A 95 7.81 17.28 18.29
C ASP A 95 6.84 18.44 18.10
N GLU A 96 6.38 18.72 16.88
CA GLU A 96 5.40 19.76 16.61
C GLU A 96 3.97 19.17 16.56
N ASP A 97 3.01 19.78 17.25
CA ASP A 97 1.61 19.36 17.20
C ASP A 97 0.95 19.81 15.89
N VAL A 98 0.72 18.84 15.00
CA VAL A 98 0.13 19.07 13.68
C VAL A 98 -1.29 19.62 13.76
N LEU A 99 -2.08 19.21 14.77
CA LEU A 99 -3.47 19.68 14.92
C LEU A 99 -3.52 21.17 15.35
N ALA A 100 -2.50 21.63 16.07
CA ALA A 100 -2.37 23.02 16.47
C ALA A 100 -1.69 23.93 15.42
N MET A 101 -1.13 23.37 14.33
CA MET A 101 -0.48 24.15 13.27
C MET A 101 -1.46 25.01 12.51
N GLY A 102 -1.06 26.23 12.17
CA GLY A 102 -1.75 27.07 11.19
C GLY A 102 -1.67 26.47 9.77
N GLU A 103 -2.64 26.75 8.93
CA GLU A 103 -2.76 26.14 7.59
C GLU A 103 -1.50 26.33 6.70
N SER A 104 -0.81 27.44 6.79
CA SER A 104 0.45 27.69 6.05
C SER A 104 1.53 26.68 6.42
N ARG A 105 1.67 26.34 7.72
CA ARG A 105 2.64 25.33 8.20
C ARG A 105 2.24 23.92 7.79
N VAL A 106 0.94 23.59 7.85
CA VAL A 106 0.42 22.30 7.37
C VAL A 106 0.66 22.14 5.87
N ARG A 107 0.48 23.19 5.06
CA ARG A 107 0.83 23.16 3.62
C ARG A 107 2.32 22.97 3.37
N ALA A 108 3.18 23.56 4.20
CA ALA A 108 4.62 23.32 4.12
C ALA A 108 5.00 21.89 4.55
N LEU A 109 4.22 21.26 5.45
CA LEU A 109 4.41 19.86 5.84
C LEU A 109 4.05 18.89 4.70
N ARG A 110 2.88 19.11 4.07
CA ARG A 110 2.34 18.28 2.99
C ARG A 110 3.26 18.31 1.78
N GLY A 111 3.78 17.15 1.36
CA GLY A 111 4.63 16.96 0.19
C GLY A 111 6.11 17.32 0.38
N ALA A 112 6.47 18.17 1.37
CA ALA A 112 7.87 18.50 1.66
C ALA A 112 8.46 17.60 2.74
N ARG A 113 7.82 17.51 3.91
CA ARG A 113 8.31 16.71 5.06
C ARG A 113 7.58 15.37 5.17
N VAL A 114 6.32 15.32 4.75
CA VAL A 114 5.50 14.11 4.70
C VAL A 114 5.00 13.92 3.28
N GLY A 115 5.48 12.85 2.63
CA GLY A 115 4.97 12.39 1.34
C GLY A 115 3.84 11.39 1.53
N MET A 116 2.93 11.31 0.57
CA MET A 116 1.84 10.33 0.58
C MET A 116 1.65 9.67 -0.78
N ILE A 117 1.53 8.35 -0.75
CA ILE A 117 1.09 7.50 -1.86
C ILE A 117 -0.35 7.12 -1.56
N PHE A 118 -1.27 7.51 -2.44
CA PHE A 118 -2.69 7.22 -2.31
C PHE A 118 -3.04 5.85 -2.90
N GLN A 119 -4.14 5.28 -2.48
CA GLN A 119 -4.60 3.94 -2.84
C GLN A 119 -4.76 3.75 -4.35
N GLU A 120 -5.27 4.76 -5.06
CA GLU A 120 -5.51 4.69 -6.50
C GLU A 120 -4.71 5.74 -7.29
N PRO A 121 -3.72 5.32 -8.11
CA PRO A 121 -2.96 6.25 -8.94
C PRO A 121 -3.80 7.04 -9.95
N MET A 122 -4.95 6.50 -10.38
CA MET A 122 -5.83 7.16 -11.36
C MET A 122 -6.54 8.36 -10.78
N THR A 123 -6.86 8.34 -9.49
CA THR A 123 -7.52 9.44 -8.79
C THR A 123 -6.51 10.44 -8.22
N ALA A 124 -5.30 9.97 -7.89
CA ALA A 124 -4.23 10.80 -7.33
C ALA A 124 -3.50 11.66 -8.38
N LEU A 125 -3.37 11.16 -9.62
CA LEU A 125 -2.73 11.88 -10.72
C LEU A 125 -3.76 12.70 -11.50
N ASN A 126 -3.46 13.98 -11.74
CA ASN A 126 -4.32 14.83 -12.57
C ASN A 126 -4.28 14.35 -14.04
N PRO A 127 -5.41 13.89 -14.61
CA PRO A 127 -5.45 13.35 -15.98
C PRO A 127 -5.18 14.38 -17.07
N LEU A 128 -5.28 15.68 -16.74
CA LEU A 128 -5.10 16.80 -17.67
C LEU A 128 -3.70 17.41 -17.66
N LYS A 129 -2.78 16.87 -16.83
CA LYS A 129 -1.39 17.32 -16.73
C LYS A 129 -0.43 16.17 -17.05
N THR A 130 0.68 16.48 -17.70
CA THR A 130 1.75 15.49 -17.90
C THR A 130 2.37 15.09 -16.56
N ILE A 131 2.97 13.90 -16.50
CA ILE A 131 3.67 13.42 -15.30
C ILE A 131 4.77 14.39 -14.88
N GLY A 132 5.59 14.84 -15.83
CA GLY A 132 6.67 15.80 -15.56
C GLY A 132 6.15 17.11 -14.97
N ALA A 133 5.02 17.63 -15.48
CA ALA A 133 4.43 18.87 -14.97
C ALA A 133 3.95 18.72 -13.51
N GLN A 134 3.38 17.57 -13.15
CA GLN A 134 2.89 17.31 -11.79
C GLN A 134 4.04 17.20 -10.78
N ILE A 135 5.13 16.50 -11.13
CA ILE A 135 6.33 16.40 -10.27
C ILE A 135 7.01 17.79 -10.19
N ALA A 136 7.11 18.51 -11.31
CA ALA A 136 7.69 19.85 -11.36
C ALA A 136 6.93 20.85 -10.48
N GLU A 137 5.61 20.74 -10.39
CA GLU A 137 4.77 21.58 -9.54
C GLU A 137 5.14 21.41 -8.05
N VAL A 138 5.34 20.18 -7.60
CA VAL A 138 5.78 19.87 -6.21
C VAL A 138 7.16 20.49 -5.96
N LEU A 139 8.13 20.23 -6.82
CA LEU A 139 9.50 20.74 -6.69
C LEU A 139 9.58 22.27 -6.73
N SER A 140 8.83 22.89 -7.63
CA SER A 140 8.79 24.34 -7.75
C SER A 140 8.17 24.99 -6.52
N ARG A 141 7.09 24.40 -6.01
CA ARG A 141 6.34 24.90 -4.85
C ARG A 141 7.14 24.81 -3.55
N HIS A 142 7.81 23.69 -3.30
CA HIS A 142 8.47 23.42 -2.03
C HIS A 142 9.97 23.73 -2.02
N LEU A 143 10.65 23.57 -3.15
CA LEU A 143 12.09 23.80 -3.26
C LEU A 143 12.45 25.03 -4.08
N GLY A 144 11.47 25.72 -4.67
CA GLY A 144 11.69 26.91 -5.48
C GLY A 144 12.45 26.65 -6.81
N LEU A 145 12.58 25.38 -7.22
CA LEU A 145 13.32 25.02 -8.42
C LEU A 145 12.62 25.54 -9.68
N ARG A 146 13.45 25.99 -10.67
CA ARG A 146 12.97 26.52 -11.95
C ARG A 146 13.94 26.15 -13.08
N GLY A 147 13.48 26.32 -14.33
CA GLY A 147 14.30 26.14 -15.54
C GLY A 147 14.91 24.74 -15.67
N ASP A 148 16.15 24.67 -16.12
CA ASP A 148 16.84 23.40 -16.39
C ASP A 148 17.10 22.57 -15.15
N GLY A 149 17.37 23.20 -14.00
CA GLY A 149 17.55 22.50 -12.73
C GLY A 149 16.27 21.77 -12.30
N LEU A 150 15.09 22.36 -12.50
CA LEU A 150 13.81 21.72 -12.27
C LEU A 150 13.63 20.51 -13.19
N ARG A 151 13.91 20.67 -14.48
CA ARG A 151 13.79 19.60 -15.47
C ARG A 151 14.73 18.43 -15.18
N SER A 152 15.99 18.71 -14.85
CA SER A 152 16.98 17.70 -14.44
C SER A 152 16.49 16.93 -13.22
N ARG A 153 15.99 17.64 -12.19
CA ARG A 153 15.50 17.00 -10.97
C ARG A 153 14.30 16.11 -11.21
N VAL A 154 13.36 16.50 -12.07
CA VAL A 154 12.23 15.65 -12.47
C VAL A 154 12.73 14.37 -13.15
N ARG A 155 13.71 14.48 -14.07
CA ARG A 155 14.31 13.31 -14.74
C ARG A 155 14.94 12.35 -13.72
N GLU A 156 15.78 12.87 -12.82
CA GLU A 156 16.43 12.09 -11.77
C GLU A 156 15.41 11.32 -10.90
N LEU A 157 14.29 11.95 -10.52
CA LEU A 157 13.24 11.30 -9.75
C LEU A 157 12.59 10.14 -10.52
N LEU A 158 12.34 10.30 -11.81
CA LEU A 158 11.81 9.24 -12.66
C LEU A 158 12.80 8.07 -12.83
N GLU A 159 14.09 8.37 -12.92
CA GLU A 159 15.15 7.36 -12.91
C GLU A 159 15.25 6.63 -11.57
N GLN A 160 15.17 7.38 -10.46
CA GLN A 160 15.17 6.81 -9.10
C GLN A 160 14.06 5.78 -8.87
N VAL A 161 12.88 5.99 -9.47
CA VAL A 161 11.78 5.03 -9.41
C VAL A 161 11.81 4.01 -10.56
N ARG A 162 12.93 3.93 -11.28
CA ARG A 162 13.19 2.96 -12.35
C ARG A 162 12.15 3.00 -13.48
N LEU A 163 11.69 4.19 -13.85
CA LEU A 163 10.85 4.38 -15.02
C LEU A 163 11.71 4.39 -16.30
N PRO A 164 11.42 3.51 -17.27
CA PRO A 164 12.14 3.50 -18.54
C PRO A 164 11.84 4.77 -19.35
N GLN A 165 12.81 5.25 -20.10
CA GLN A 165 12.67 6.43 -20.97
C GLN A 165 12.10 7.67 -20.23
N PRO A 166 12.79 8.22 -19.22
CA PRO A 166 12.29 9.31 -18.38
C PRO A 166 11.77 10.50 -19.17
N ASP A 167 12.44 10.89 -20.25
CA ASP A 167 12.02 12.02 -21.10
C ASP A 167 10.68 11.80 -21.80
N ARG A 168 10.39 10.56 -22.18
CA ARG A 168 9.08 10.19 -22.73
C ARG A 168 8.02 10.25 -21.65
N VAL A 169 8.32 9.66 -20.46
CA VAL A 169 7.40 9.65 -19.31
C VAL A 169 7.09 11.07 -18.84
N MET A 170 8.08 11.97 -18.80
CA MET A 170 7.86 13.38 -18.45
C MET A 170 6.79 14.05 -19.30
N ARG A 171 6.69 13.69 -20.58
CA ARG A 171 5.72 14.27 -21.54
C ARG A 171 4.41 13.49 -21.59
N ALA A 172 4.36 12.30 -21.01
CA ALA A 172 3.19 11.44 -21.05
C ALA A 172 2.10 11.94 -20.09
N MET A 173 0.84 11.76 -20.48
CA MET A 173 -0.32 11.89 -19.61
C MET A 173 -0.54 10.60 -18.82
N PRO A 174 -1.18 10.63 -17.65
CA PRO A 174 -1.40 9.43 -16.82
C PRO A 174 -2.04 8.26 -17.57
N HIS A 175 -3.01 8.51 -18.44
CA HIS A 175 -3.71 7.47 -19.21
C HIS A 175 -2.82 6.77 -20.26
N GLN A 176 -1.68 7.34 -20.63
CA GLN A 176 -0.71 6.77 -21.58
C GLN A 176 0.29 5.82 -20.92
N LEU A 177 0.24 5.69 -19.59
CA LEU A 177 1.13 4.85 -18.81
C LEU A 177 0.43 3.56 -18.36
N SER A 178 1.18 2.47 -18.21
CA SER A 178 0.68 1.25 -17.56
C SER A 178 0.41 1.50 -16.08
N GLY A 179 -0.36 0.62 -15.41
CA GLY A 179 -0.65 0.71 -13.98
C GLY A 179 0.62 0.83 -13.12
N GLY A 180 1.62 -0.02 -13.37
CA GLY A 180 2.89 0.03 -12.65
C GLY A 180 3.72 1.28 -12.95
N GLN A 181 3.65 1.82 -14.16
CA GLN A 181 4.32 3.09 -14.49
C GLN A 181 3.65 4.27 -13.77
N ARG A 182 2.32 4.30 -13.70
CA ARG A 182 1.56 5.30 -12.92
C ARG A 182 1.91 5.24 -11.44
N GLN A 183 1.97 4.02 -10.87
CA GLN A 183 2.36 3.82 -9.48
C GLN A 183 3.75 4.37 -9.21
N ARG A 184 4.73 4.07 -10.06
CA ARG A 184 6.10 4.60 -9.93
C ARG A 184 6.15 6.12 -10.09
N ALA A 185 5.36 6.71 -10.99
CA ALA A 185 5.26 8.15 -11.14
C ALA A 185 4.68 8.82 -9.89
N MET A 186 3.65 8.22 -9.26
CA MET A 186 3.10 8.68 -7.98
C MET A 186 4.12 8.57 -6.85
N ILE A 187 4.91 7.48 -6.80
CA ILE A 187 6.02 7.36 -5.84
C ILE A 187 7.04 8.47 -6.06
N ALA A 188 7.45 8.74 -7.32
CA ALA A 188 8.38 9.84 -7.64
C ALA A 188 7.88 11.19 -7.14
N MET A 189 6.59 11.47 -7.32
CA MET A 189 5.95 12.69 -6.83
C MET A 189 5.94 12.75 -5.29
N ALA A 190 5.63 11.65 -4.62
CA ALA A 190 5.58 11.58 -3.15
C ALA A 190 6.96 11.77 -2.49
N ILE A 191 8.05 11.33 -3.14
CA ILE A 191 9.42 11.48 -2.61
C ILE A 191 10.17 12.70 -3.17
N ALA A 192 9.54 13.54 -3.97
CA ALA A 192 10.20 14.62 -4.74
C ALA A 192 11.04 15.56 -3.86
N CYS A 193 10.58 15.85 -2.65
CA CYS A 193 11.24 16.73 -1.68
C CYS A 193 12.08 15.99 -0.62
N ASN A 194 12.36 14.71 -0.78
CA ASN A 194 13.04 13.86 0.21
C ASN A 194 12.38 13.94 1.59
N PRO A 195 11.12 13.50 1.74
CA PRO A 195 10.37 13.63 2.98
C PRO A 195 10.99 12.79 4.12
N SER A 196 10.81 13.22 5.37
CA SER A 196 11.20 12.43 6.56
C SER A 196 10.26 11.26 6.79
N LEU A 197 9.00 11.38 6.36
CA LEU A 197 7.96 10.35 6.45
C LEU A 197 7.31 10.12 5.10
N LEU A 198 7.21 8.86 4.69
CA LEU A 198 6.37 8.44 3.57
C LEU A 198 5.18 7.64 4.12
N ILE A 199 3.98 8.10 3.83
CA ILE A 199 2.73 7.36 4.08
C ILE A 199 2.37 6.64 2.78
N ALA A 200 2.23 5.32 2.83
CA ALA A 200 1.84 4.51 1.69
C ALA A 200 0.50 3.81 1.98
N ASP A 201 -0.57 4.36 1.43
CA ASP A 201 -1.92 3.82 1.61
C ASP A 201 -2.23 2.84 0.48
N GLU A 202 -2.24 1.56 0.82
CA GLU A 202 -2.47 0.42 -0.08
C GLU A 202 -1.67 0.51 -1.41
N PRO A 203 -0.35 0.69 -1.36
CA PRO A 203 0.45 1.06 -2.53
C PRO A 203 0.50 -0.01 -3.63
N THR A 204 -0.09 -1.17 -3.40
CA THR A 204 -0.01 -2.32 -4.32
C THR A 204 -1.35 -2.98 -4.64
N THR A 205 -2.48 -2.45 -4.16
CA THR A 205 -3.80 -3.09 -4.26
C THR A 205 -4.27 -3.30 -5.70
N ALA A 206 -3.98 -2.35 -6.61
CA ALA A 206 -4.37 -2.43 -8.02
C ALA A 206 -3.32 -3.14 -8.92
N LEU A 207 -2.31 -3.83 -8.33
CA LEU A 207 -1.20 -4.41 -9.05
C LEU A 207 -1.22 -5.94 -9.00
N ASP A 208 -0.71 -6.57 -10.06
CA ASP A 208 -0.46 -8.02 -10.07
C ASP A 208 0.64 -8.43 -9.07
N ALA A 209 0.70 -9.72 -8.75
CA ALA A 209 1.60 -10.24 -7.71
C ALA A 209 3.08 -9.97 -7.98
N GLY A 210 3.54 -10.04 -9.24
CA GLY A 210 4.92 -9.78 -9.63
C GLY A 210 5.30 -8.30 -9.47
N LEU A 211 4.40 -7.44 -9.95
CA LEU A 211 4.59 -6.00 -9.86
C LEU A 211 4.47 -5.50 -8.41
N ARG A 212 3.61 -6.12 -7.60
CA ARG A 212 3.45 -5.84 -6.17
C ARG A 212 4.77 -5.97 -5.41
N LYS A 213 5.46 -7.11 -5.58
CA LYS A 213 6.79 -7.33 -5.00
C LYS A 213 7.79 -6.25 -5.46
N THR A 214 7.82 -5.96 -6.75
CA THR A 214 8.76 -4.99 -7.33
C THR A 214 8.55 -3.57 -6.78
N ILE A 215 7.30 -3.15 -6.57
CA ILE A 215 6.96 -1.84 -5.97
C ILE A 215 7.34 -1.80 -4.49
N MET A 216 7.09 -2.86 -3.72
CA MET A 216 7.48 -2.91 -2.31
C MET A 216 9.00 -2.93 -2.13
N ASP A 217 9.73 -3.70 -2.92
CA ASP A 217 11.21 -3.70 -2.91
C ASP A 217 11.75 -2.31 -3.23
N LEU A 218 11.16 -1.60 -4.22
CA LEU A 218 11.52 -0.21 -4.56
C LEU A 218 11.25 0.74 -3.38
N LEU A 219 10.10 0.65 -2.73
CA LEU A 219 9.75 1.51 -1.59
C LEU A 219 10.74 1.35 -0.44
N VAL A 220 11.12 0.12 -0.10
CA VAL A 220 12.10 -0.17 0.97
C VAL A 220 13.50 0.31 0.58
N GLU A 221 13.90 0.15 -0.67
CA GLU A 221 15.18 0.70 -1.15
C GLU A 221 15.22 2.23 -1.05
N LEU A 222 14.15 2.90 -1.51
CA LEU A 222 14.01 4.34 -1.40
C LEU A 222 14.00 4.81 0.05
N GLN A 223 13.28 4.10 0.92
CA GLN A 223 13.21 4.37 2.36
C GLN A 223 14.61 4.35 2.99
N LYS A 224 15.40 3.32 2.73
CA LYS A 224 16.78 3.20 3.23
C LYS A 224 17.70 4.27 2.65
N ARG A 225 17.66 4.50 1.33
CA ARG A 225 18.53 5.43 0.64
C ARG A 225 18.28 6.88 1.04
N LEU A 226 17.02 7.26 1.25
CA LEU A 226 16.64 8.61 1.65
C LEU A 226 16.59 8.81 3.18
N GLY A 227 16.77 7.74 3.96
CA GLY A 227 16.72 7.82 5.43
C GLY A 227 15.33 8.17 5.98
N MET A 228 14.26 7.95 5.21
CA MET A 228 12.89 8.27 5.62
C MET A 228 12.26 7.15 6.44
N SER A 229 11.24 7.45 7.22
CA SER A 229 10.37 6.47 7.87
C SER A 229 9.21 6.12 6.94
N LEU A 230 8.64 4.92 7.10
CA LEU A 230 7.52 4.46 6.28
C LEU A 230 6.34 4.05 7.16
N LEU A 231 5.19 4.69 6.95
CA LEU A 231 3.90 4.23 7.44
C LEU A 231 3.18 3.51 6.29
N LEU A 232 3.12 2.19 6.37
CA LEU A 232 2.49 1.33 5.38
C LEU A 232 1.08 0.95 5.83
N ILE A 233 0.07 1.33 5.06
CA ILE A 233 -1.31 0.89 5.28
C ILE A 233 -1.60 -0.20 4.27
N THR A 234 -2.01 -1.36 4.74
CA THR A 234 -2.34 -2.48 3.87
C THR A 234 -3.20 -3.51 4.60
N HIS A 235 -3.93 -4.29 3.84
CA HIS A 235 -4.58 -5.51 4.29
C HIS A 235 -3.79 -6.77 3.88
N ASP A 236 -2.63 -6.63 3.20
CA ASP A 236 -1.79 -7.72 2.70
C ASP A 236 -0.76 -8.17 3.76
N LEU A 237 -1.14 -9.16 4.59
CA LEU A 237 -0.30 -9.66 5.67
C LEU A 237 1.05 -10.26 5.23
N PRO A 238 1.16 -10.99 4.12
CA PRO A 238 2.45 -11.37 3.52
C PRO A 238 3.38 -10.18 3.27
N VAL A 239 2.85 -9.06 2.77
CA VAL A 239 3.61 -7.81 2.58
C VAL A 239 4.08 -7.28 3.93
N VAL A 240 3.19 -7.22 4.93
CA VAL A 240 3.54 -6.76 6.29
C VAL A 240 4.66 -7.59 6.89
N ARG A 241 4.51 -8.93 6.89
CA ARG A 241 5.51 -9.86 7.44
C ARG A 241 6.89 -9.68 6.82
N ARG A 242 6.94 -9.35 5.52
CA ARG A 242 8.20 -9.23 4.78
C ARG A 242 8.86 -7.86 4.92
N TYR A 243 8.07 -6.78 5.03
CA TYR A 243 8.58 -5.43 4.83
C TYR A 243 8.45 -4.51 6.04
N ALA A 244 7.59 -4.80 7.01
CA ALA A 244 7.40 -3.97 8.19
C ALA A 244 8.25 -4.44 9.37
N ASP A 245 8.80 -3.49 10.14
CA ASP A 245 9.54 -3.78 11.37
C ASP A 245 8.56 -3.98 12.53
N ARG A 246 7.49 -3.18 12.55
CA ARG A 246 6.42 -3.22 13.55
C ARG A 246 5.06 -3.14 12.89
N VAL A 247 4.06 -3.72 13.53
CA VAL A 247 2.67 -3.73 13.06
C VAL A 247 1.73 -3.21 14.15
N ALA A 248 0.73 -2.44 13.75
CA ALA A 248 -0.41 -2.08 14.54
C ALA A 248 -1.68 -2.61 13.85
N VAL A 249 -2.45 -3.42 14.55
CA VAL A 249 -3.69 -4.04 14.05
C VAL A 249 -4.86 -3.17 14.46
N MET A 250 -5.64 -2.74 13.48
CA MET A 250 -6.76 -1.83 13.66
C MET A 250 -8.09 -2.53 13.36
N ARG A 251 -9.04 -2.41 14.28
CA ARG A 251 -10.41 -2.91 14.16
C ARG A 251 -11.40 -1.88 14.70
N ASP A 252 -12.49 -1.64 13.99
CA ASP A 252 -13.60 -0.77 14.43
C ASP A 252 -13.13 0.61 14.96
N GLY A 253 -12.12 1.19 14.31
CA GLY A 253 -11.57 2.50 14.67
C GLY A 253 -10.56 2.49 15.82
N GLN A 254 -10.15 1.34 16.36
CA GLN A 254 -9.22 1.21 17.47
C GLN A 254 -8.00 0.33 17.10
N ILE A 255 -6.86 0.57 17.77
CA ILE A 255 -5.73 -0.36 17.71
C ILE A 255 -5.96 -1.43 18.78
N VAL A 256 -6.18 -2.69 18.33
CA VAL A 256 -6.43 -3.83 19.21
C VAL A 256 -5.13 -4.53 19.62
N GLU A 257 -4.11 -4.45 18.78
CA GLU A 257 -2.79 -5.02 19.08
C GLU A 257 -1.69 -4.28 18.33
N SER A 258 -0.51 -4.13 18.95
CA SER A 258 0.67 -3.54 18.30
C SER A 258 1.95 -4.12 18.88
N GLY A 259 2.96 -4.33 18.03
CA GLY A 259 4.26 -4.88 18.44
C GLY A 259 5.19 -5.15 17.26
N PRO A 260 6.39 -5.69 17.54
CA PRO A 260 7.30 -6.17 16.51
C PRO A 260 6.59 -7.19 15.60
N THR A 261 6.80 -7.07 14.30
CA THR A 261 6.10 -7.91 13.30
C THR A 261 6.26 -9.40 13.59
N GLU A 262 7.49 -9.86 13.86
CA GLU A 262 7.76 -11.26 14.19
C GLU A 262 6.95 -11.75 15.40
N SER A 263 6.82 -10.93 16.45
CA SER A 263 6.10 -11.30 17.66
C SER A 263 4.60 -11.45 17.43
N ILE A 264 3.99 -10.52 16.67
CA ILE A 264 2.57 -10.56 16.33
C ILE A 264 2.24 -11.77 15.45
N PHE A 265 3.11 -12.09 14.48
CA PHE A 265 2.90 -13.25 13.60
C PHE A 265 3.18 -14.59 14.26
N ALA A 266 4.06 -14.65 15.27
CA ALA A 266 4.37 -15.88 15.99
C ALA A 266 3.33 -16.23 17.05
N GLY A 267 2.72 -15.24 17.71
CA GLY A 267 1.79 -15.45 18.81
C GLY A 267 0.91 -14.23 19.05
N PRO A 268 -0.16 -14.04 18.25
CA PRO A 268 -1.10 -12.94 18.43
C PRO A 268 -1.86 -13.12 19.76
N ARG A 269 -1.95 -12.04 20.52
CA ARG A 269 -2.65 -12.01 21.82
C ARG A 269 -4.13 -11.72 21.66
N ASP A 270 -4.47 -10.80 20.75
CA ASP A 270 -5.84 -10.42 20.48
C ASP A 270 -6.55 -11.45 19.59
N GLY A 271 -7.82 -11.72 19.88
CA GLY A 271 -8.63 -12.70 19.15
C GLY A 271 -8.86 -12.33 17.71
N TYR A 272 -9.07 -11.04 17.40
CA TYR A 272 -9.25 -10.56 16.04
C TYR A 272 -7.94 -10.67 15.25
N THR A 273 -6.80 -10.33 15.86
CA THR A 273 -5.47 -10.49 15.22
C THR A 273 -5.26 -11.95 14.82
N ARG A 274 -5.61 -12.90 15.69
CA ARG A 274 -5.53 -14.33 15.38
C ARG A 274 -6.41 -14.71 14.20
N THR A 275 -7.69 -14.34 14.24
CA THR A 275 -8.62 -14.58 13.12
C THR A 275 -8.13 -13.97 11.82
N LEU A 276 -7.59 -12.74 11.85
CA LEU A 276 -7.06 -12.05 10.68
C LEU A 276 -5.87 -12.80 10.06
N LEU A 277 -4.99 -13.36 10.88
CA LEU A 277 -3.85 -14.16 10.44
C LEU A 277 -4.28 -15.53 9.91
N GLU A 278 -5.24 -16.18 10.55
CA GLU A 278 -5.78 -17.50 10.17
C GLU A 278 -6.62 -17.44 8.88
N ALA A 279 -7.42 -16.39 8.70
CA ALA A 279 -8.30 -16.23 7.53
C ALA A 279 -7.57 -16.25 6.18
N ARG A 280 -6.26 -16.07 6.18
CA ARG A 280 -5.42 -16.16 4.98
C ARG A 280 -4.65 -17.47 4.82
N GLN A 281 -4.78 -18.38 5.75
CA GLN A 281 -4.39 -19.77 5.52
C GLN A 281 -5.39 -20.33 4.52
N VAL A 282 -4.91 -20.69 3.32
CA VAL A 282 -5.75 -21.36 2.32
C VAL A 282 -6.35 -22.57 3.01
N GLY A 283 -7.67 -22.58 3.14
CA GLY A 283 -8.39 -23.74 3.68
C GLY A 283 -8.04 -25.02 2.91
N PRO A 284 -8.47 -26.19 3.41
CA PRO A 284 -8.24 -27.43 2.69
C PRO A 284 -8.74 -27.26 1.24
N MET A 285 -7.96 -27.75 0.29
CA MET A 285 -8.39 -27.77 -1.13
C MET A 285 -9.77 -28.38 -1.17
N ILE A 286 -10.73 -27.66 -1.74
CA ILE A 286 -12.01 -28.24 -2.12
C ILE A 286 -11.67 -29.37 -3.08
N GLU A 287 -12.07 -30.60 -2.74
CA GLU A 287 -11.91 -31.72 -3.66
C GLU A 287 -12.52 -31.32 -5.00
N ALA A 288 -11.69 -31.36 -6.06
CA ALA A 288 -12.19 -31.09 -7.39
C ALA A 288 -13.30 -32.10 -7.71
N PRO A 289 -14.45 -31.67 -8.23
CA PRO A 289 -15.49 -32.62 -8.66
C PRO A 289 -14.85 -33.64 -9.61
N GLU A 290 -15.24 -34.92 -9.48
CA GLU A 290 -14.76 -35.97 -10.37
C GLU A 290 -14.99 -35.55 -11.83
N ARG A 291 -13.92 -35.63 -12.62
CA ARG A 291 -14.00 -35.31 -14.05
C ARG A 291 -15.02 -36.24 -14.71
N GLY A 292 -16.07 -35.68 -15.27
CA GLY A 292 -17.15 -36.47 -15.95
C GLY A 292 -18.48 -35.74 -16.07
N GLY A 293 -18.50 -34.42 -15.80
CA GLY A 293 -19.66 -33.58 -16.09
C GLY A 293 -19.80 -33.32 -17.60
N GLU A 294 -21.01 -32.96 -18.04
CA GLU A 294 -21.24 -32.46 -19.40
C GLU A 294 -20.42 -31.19 -19.61
N GLU A 295 -19.68 -31.09 -20.71
CA GLU A 295 -18.95 -29.90 -21.12
C GLU A 295 -19.93 -28.73 -21.31
N ARG A 296 -19.76 -27.66 -20.55
CA ARG A 296 -20.64 -26.50 -20.59
C ARG A 296 -20.10 -25.39 -21.47
N LEU A 297 -18.80 -25.17 -21.44
CA LEU A 297 -18.13 -24.13 -22.20
C LEU A 297 -16.82 -24.67 -22.73
N SER A 298 -16.60 -24.55 -24.04
CA SER A 298 -15.28 -24.82 -24.61
C SER A 298 -14.91 -23.79 -25.66
N CYS A 299 -13.63 -23.67 -25.92
CA CYS A 299 -13.14 -22.94 -27.09
C CYS A 299 -11.93 -23.63 -27.69
N LYS A 300 -11.78 -23.45 -29.02
CA LYS A 300 -10.63 -23.93 -29.79
C LYS A 300 -10.04 -22.81 -30.64
N GLY A 301 -8.72 -22.69 -30.57
CA GLY A 301 -7.95 -21.74 -31.36
C GLY A 301 -8.36 -20.27 -31.14
N LEU A 302 -8.90 -19.93 -29.94
CA LEU A 302 -9.43 -18.61 -29.69
C LEU A 302 -8.31 -17.59 -29.68
N SER A 303 -8.33 -16.65 -30.62
CA SER A 303 -7.35 -15.58 -30.79
C SER A 303 -8.06 -14.22 -30.82
N VAL A 304 -7.40 -13.18 -30.33
CA VAL A 304 -7.91 -11.81 -30.32
C VAL A 304 -6.86 -10.84 -30.85
N MET A 305 -7.23 -10.12 -31.92
CA MET A 305 -6.43 -9.06 -32.51
C MET A 305 -7.00 -7.69 -32.13
N VAL A 306 -6.19 -6.81 -31.57
CA VAL A 306 -6.59 -5.43 -31.20
C VAL A 306 -5.74 -4.43 -31.95
N GLY A 307 -6.37 -3.37 -32.43
CA GLY A 307 -5.73 -2.30 -33.21
C GLY A 307 -6.50 -1.95 -34.47
N LYS A 308 -6.12 -0.84 -35.11
CA LYS A 308 -6.78 -0.40 -36.35
C LYS A 308 -6.00 -0.89 -37.55
N ARG A 309 -6.71 -1.56 -38.49
CA ARG A 309 -6.19 -1.81 -39.84
C ARG A 309 -6.16 -0.47 -40.58
N ARG A 310 -4.98 0.05 -40.86
CA ARG A 310 -4.83 1.25 -41.72
C ARG A 310 -4.68 0.80 -43.17
N TRP A 311 -5.43 1.41 -44.06
CA TRP A 311 -5.38 1.11 -45.51
C TRP A 311 -4.08 1.67 -46.17
N LEU A 312 -3.43 2.69 -45.53
CA LEU A 312 -2.11 3.20 -45.90
C LEU A 312 -1.31 3.40 -44.60
N GLY A 313 -0.27 2.59 -44.37
CA GLY A 313 0.65 2.67 -43.25
C GLY A 313 0.87 1.31 -42.58
N GLU A 314 1.75 1.27 -41.56
CA GLU A 314 2.05 0.05 -40.79
C GLU A 314 0.77 -0.45 -40.08
N ASP A 315 0.54 -1.75 -40.18
CA ASP A 315 -0.54 -2.45 -39.45
C ASP A 315 -0.20 -2.42 -37.93
N THR A 316 -0.97 -1.67 -37.15
CA THR A 316 -0.77 -1.51 -35.71
C THR A 316 -1.52 -2.55 -34.87
N ARG A 317 -2.05 -3.60 -35.53
CA ARG A 317 -2.73 -4.67 -34.81
C ARG A 317 -1.75 -5.50 -34.00
N SER A 318 -2.10 -5.75 -32.76
CA SER A 318 -1.37 -6.64 -31.85
C SER A 318 -2.25 -7.82 -31.48
N GLU A 319 -1.68 -9.01 -31.53
CA GLU A 319 -2.34 -10.23 -31.09
C GLU A 319 -2.22 -10.34 -29.56
N ILE A 320 -3.35 -10.15 -28.86
CA ILE A 320 -3.41 -10.18 -27.39
C ILE A 320 -3.64 -11.60 -26.90
N LEU A 321 -4.43 -12.40 -27.66
CA LEU A 321 -4.74 -13.78 -27.36
C LEU A 321 -4.34 -14.64 -28.54
N LYS A 322 -3.64 -15.75 -28.31
CA LYS A 322 -3.03 -16.58 -29.36
C LYS A 322 -3.46 -18.03 -29.21
N GLY A 323 -4.44 -18.45 -30.02
CA GLY A 323 -4.82 -19.85 -30.16
C GLY A 323 -5.13 -20.58 -28.86
N VAL A 324 -5.95 -19.98 -27.98
CA VAL A 324 -6.27 -20.57 -26.68
C VAL A 324 -7.33 -21.65 -26.83
N ASP A 325 -7.04 -22.82 -26.25
CA ASP A 325 -7.99 -23.91 -26.09
C ASP A 325 -8.32 -24.07 -24.60
N LEU A 326 -9.59 -24.20 -24.25
CA LEU A 326 -10.04 -24.52 -22.89
C LEU A 326 -11.38 -25.28 -22.96
N ALA A 327 -11.65 -26.03 -21.90
CA ALA A 327 -12.94 -26.66 -21.64
C ALA A 327 -13.31 -26.49 -20.17
N LEU A 328 -14.60 -26.36 -19.88
CA LEU A 328 -15.15 -26.18 -18.54
C LEU A 328 -16.42 -27.03 -18.41
N ASP A 329 -16.41 -27.99 -17.50
CA ASP A 329 -17.52 -28.88 -17.22
C ASP A 329 -18.57 -28.25 -16.31
N ALA A 330 -19.78 -28.80 -16.29
CA ALA A 330 -20.83 -28.40 -15.37
C ALA A 330 -20.38 -28.53 -13.91
N GLY A 331 -20.60 -27.47 -13.12
CA GLY A 331 -20.21 -27.40 -11.71
C GLY A 331 -18.71 -27.19 -11.45
N GLN A 332 -17.88 -27.10 -12.51
CA GLN A 332 -16.44 -26.86 -12.39
C GLN A 332 -16.13 -25.37 -12.27
N THR A 333 -15.06 -25.03 -11.53
CA THR A 333 -14.47 -23.69 -11.50
C THR A 333 -13.08 -23.73 -12.12
N LEU A 334 -12.87 -22.96 -13.19
CA LEU A 334 -11.57 -22.81 -13.86
C LEU A 334 -10.93 -21.49 -13.49
N GLY A 335 -9.77 -21.52 -12.84
CA GLY A 335 -8.98 -20.34 -12.52
C GLY A 335 -8.06 -19.94 -13.68
N VAL A 336 -8.23 -18.73 -14.24
CA VAL A 336 -7.31 -18.15 -15.23
C VAL A 336 -6.34 -17.20 -14.54
N VAL A 337 -5.07 -17.56 -14.49
CA VAL A 337 -4.00 -16.83 -13.82
C VAL A 337 -2.96 -16.30 -14.79
N GLY A 338 -2.26 -15.23 -14.45
CA GLY A 338 -1.21 -14.64 -15.26
C GLY A 338 -0.94 -13.19 -14.90
N GLU A 339 0.11 -12.59 -15.44
CA GLU A 339 0.49 -11.19 -15.25
C GLU A 339 -0.56 -10.21 -15.80
N SER A 340 -0.49 -8.95 -15.36
CA SER A 340 -1.31 -7.89 -15.94
C SER A 340 -0.97 -7.71 -17.43
N GLY A 341 -2.00 -7.65 -18.28
CA GLY A 341 -1.79 -7.56 -19.73
C GLY A 341 -1.58 -8.92 -20.43
N SER A 342 -1.61 -10.07 -19.73
CA SER A 342 -1.46 -11.40 -20.34
C SER A 342 -2.68 -11.89 -21.13
N GLY A 343 -3.74 -11.06 -21.26
CA GLY A 343 -4.92 -11.41 -22.07
C GLY A 343 -6.09 -12.03 -21.30
N LYS A 344 -6.03 -12.18 -19.95
CA LYS A 344 -7.12 -12.80 -19.15
C LYS A 344 -8.50 -12.18 -19.40
N THR A 345 -8.57 -10.85 -19.33
CA THR A 345 -9.81 -10.12 -19.61
C THR A 345 -10.23 -10.25 -21.08
N ALA A 346 -9.25 -10.25 -22.00
CA ALA A 346 -9.54 -10.46 -23.41
C ALA A 346 -10.12 -11.86 -23.66
N LEU A 347 -9.61 -12.90 -22.97
CA LEU A 347 -10.15 -14.26 -23.02
C LEU A 347 -11.62 -14.28 -22.54
N ALA A 348 -11.89 -13.71 -21.36
CA ALA A 348 -13.25 -13.67 -20.81
C ALA A 348 -14.23 -12.93 -21.75
N LEU A 349 -13.82 -11.79 -22.30
CA LEU A 349 -14.64 -11.02 -23.24
C LEU A 349 -14.82 -11.74 -24.58
N ALA A 350 -13.80 -12.45 -25.07
CA ALA A 350 -13.88 -13.23 -26.31
C ALA A 350 -14.82 -14.43 -26.16
N LEU A 351 -14.78 -15.14 -25.03
CA LEU A 351 -15.72 -16.22 -24.70
C LEU A 351 -17.17 -15.75 -24.69
N LEU A 352 -17.41 -14.52 -24.21
CA LEU A 352 -18.73 -13.87 -24.21
C LEU A 352 -19.08 -13.18 -25.54
N GLN A 353 -18.21 -13.28 -26.56
CA GLN A 353 -18.38 -12.60 -27.87
C GLN A 353 -18.51 -11.08 -27.77
N LEU A 354 -17.94 -10.46 -26.74
CA LEU A 354 -17.96 -9.02 -26.50
C LEU A 354 -16.74 -8.29 -27.08
N THR A 355 -15.84 -9.00 -27.78
CA THR A 355 -14.60 -8.42 -28.33
C THR A 355 -14.64 -8.48 -29.85
N GLU A 356 -14.49 -7.30 -30.50
CA GLU A 356 -14.22 -7.24 -31.93
C GLU A 356 -12.82 -7.81 -32.26
N GLY A 357 -12.71 -8.54 -33.38
CA GLY A 357 -11.42 -9.12 -33.80
C GLY A 357 -11.08 -10.45 -33.13
N ALA A 358 -12.04 -11.07 -32.44
CA ALA A 358 -11.93 -12.46 -32.01
C ALA A 358 -12.06 -13.43 -33.20
N SER A 359 -11.27 -14.49 -33.19
CA SER A 359 -11.32 -15.60 -34.14
C SER A 359 -11.12 -16.93 -33.41
N GLY A 360 -11.56 -18.05 -33.99
CA GLY A 360 -11.65 -19.33 -33.32
C GLY A 360 -13.09 -19.76 -33.13
N ALA A 361 -13.32 -20.84 -32.39
CA ALA A 361 -14.65 -21.36 -32.12
C ALA A 361 -14.92 -21.41 -30.62
N VAL A 362 -16.15 -21.10 -30.24
CA VAL A 362 -16.64 -21.16 -28.84
C VAL A 362 -17.96 -21.93 -28.87
N TRP A 363 -18.09 -22.90 -27.99
CA TRP A 363 -19.30 -23.70 -27.79
C TRP A 363 -19.82 -23.52 -26.39
N LEU A 364 -21.12 -23.41 -26.24
CA LEU A 364 -21.85 -23.38 -24.99
C LEU A 364 -22.94 -24.44 -25.03
N ASP A 365 -22.90 -25.38 -24.08
CA ASP A 365 -23.81 -26.53 -24.00
C ASP A 365 -23.78 -27.47 -25.25
N GLY A 366 -22.61 -27.62 -25.86
CA GLY A 366 -22.33 -28.50 -27.01
C GLY A 366 -22.34 -27.80 -28.38
#